data_d13a5138d7c7f1f43a8bfa89fa0801b9
#
_entry.id   d13a5138d7c7f1f43a8bfa89fa0801b9
#
_cell.length_a   1.000
_cell.length_b   1.000
_cell.length_c   1.000
_cell.angle_alpha   90.00
_cell.angle_beta   90.00
_cell.angle_gamma   90.00
#
_symmetry.space_group_name_H-M   'P 1'
#
loop_
_entity.id
_entity.type
_entity.pdbx_description
1 polymer ?
#
loop_
_entity_poly.entity_id
_entity_poly.type
_entity_poly.pdbx_seq_one_letter_code
_entity_poly.pdbx_strand_id
1 'polypeptide(L)'
;MAADNSKNAAPTALRRELKARHLSMIAIGGSIGTGLFVASGATISQAGPGGALLAYMIVGLMVYFLMTSLGEMAANLPVSGSFATYGARYVDEGFGFALGWNYWYNWAVTIAVDLVAAQLVMAYWFPDGNGMLWSALFLAIMFGLNAISVKGFGEAEYWFAAIKVTTVILFIGVGVLMILGIVRGGAPEGVWGNFALWSQGDAPFAGGFSALIGVAMIVGFSFQGTELIGIAAGESENPAKNVPRAVRQVFWRILLFYVFAILVISLLIPYTDPHLLKNDLGDISVSPFTLVFERAGLLSAAAVMNAVVLTSVLSAGNSGMYASTRMLYTLACQRMAPRMFSYVNKRGVPTMALLATT
;
A
#
# COMPACT_ATOMS: atom_id res chain seq x y z
N MET A 1 47.33 7.51 -30.45
CA MET A 1 46.20 6.59 -30.50
C MET A 1 45.67 6.42 -29.09
N ALA A 2 44.76 7.30 -28.67
CA ALA A 2 44.03 7.15 -27.40
C ALA A 2 42.78 6.34 -27.70
N ALA A 3 42.72 5.09 -27.21
CA ALA A 3 41.58 4.23 -27.39
C ALA A 3 40.39 4.85 -26.63
N ASP A 4 39.31 5.05 -27.35
CA ASP A 4 38.00 5.51 -26.84
C ASP A 4 37.42 4.48 -25.84
N ASN A 5 37.69 4.73 -24.55
CA ASN A 5 37.21 3.92 -23.43
C ASN A 5 35.77 4.27 -23.00
N SER A 6 35.04 5.06 -23.83
CA SER A 6 33.69 5.56 -23.49
C SER A 6 32.56 4.52 -23.70
N LYS A 7 32.85 3.38 -24.34
CA LYS A 7 31.81 2.40 -24.73
C LYS A 7 31.45 1.36 -23.67
N ASN A 8 32.17 1.31 -22.53
CA ASN A 8 31.96 0.28 -21.49
C ASN A 8 31.56 0.81 -20.11
N ALA A 9 31.28 2.10 -19.97
CA ALA A 9 30.71 2.59 -18.70
C ALA A 9 29.23 2.14 -18.63
N ALA A 10 28.90 1.28 -17.65
CA ALA A 10 27.52 0.95 -17.36
C ALA A 10 26.72 2.23 -17.08
N PRO A 11 25.45 2.34 -17.52
CA PRO A 11 24.66 3.53 -17.25
C PRO A 11 24.57 3.76 -15.75
N THR A 12 25.01 4.93 -15.30
CA THR A 12 25.01 5.34 -13.87
C THR A 12 23.70 6.00 -13.44
N ALA A 13 22.78 6.22 -14.37
CA ALA A 13 21.51 6.91 -14.13
C ALA A 13 20.29 5.99 -14.35
N LEU A 14 19.28 6.17 -13.50
CA LEU A 14 17.97 5.55 -13.65
C LEU A 14 17.29 6.06 -14.93
N ARG A 15 16.46 5.20 -15.56
CA ARG A 15 15.76 5.54 -16.79
C ARG A 15 14.40 6.18 -16.52
N ARG A 16 14.04 7.23 -17.26
CA ARG A 16 12.73 7.88 -17.20
C ARG A 16 11.75 7.21 -18.19
N GLU A 17 11.14 6.10 -17.75
CA GLU A 17 10.26 5.27 -18.59
C GLU A 17 8.82 5.17 -18.03
N LEU A 18 8.53 5.80 -16.88
CA LEU A 18 7.20 5.80 -16.28
C LEU A 18 6.30 6.85 -16.95
N LYS A 19 5.25 6.38 -17.62
CA LYS A 19 4.24 7.21 -18.27
C LYS A 19 3.23 7.76 -17.26
N ALA A 20 2.46 8.77 -17.69
CA ALA A 20 1.40 9.36 -16.88
C ALA A 20 0.41 8.33 -16.30
N ARG A 21 0.03 7.31 -17.09
CA ARG A 21 -0.86 6.23 -16.64
C ARG A 21 -0.26 5.40 -15.51
N HIS A 22 1.06 5.13 -15.55
CA HIS A 22 1.76 4.39 -14.50
C HIS A 22 1.75 5.18 -13.19
N LEU A 23 2.13 6.47 -13.22
CA LEU A 23 2.11 7.32 -12.04
C LEU A 23 0.70 7.45 -11.45
N SER A 24 -0.32 7.63 -12.28
CA SER A 24 -1.71 7.71 -11.82
C SER A 24 -2.14 6.40 -11.13
N MET A 25 -1.78 5.25 -11.67
CA MET A 25 -2.12 3.95 -11.06
C MET A 25 -1.31 3.67 -9.80
N ILE A 26 -0.02 4.02 -9.77
CA ILE A 26 0.80 3.98 -8.54
C ILE A 26 0.18 4.90 -7.48
N ALA A 27 -0.28 6.10 -7.86
CA ALA A 27 -0.93 7.04 -6.96
C ALA A 27 -2.24 6.48 -6.38
N ILE A 28 -3.05 5.79 -7.18
CA ILE A 28 -4.36 5.29 -6.77
C ILE A 28 -4.25 3.93 -6.07
N GLY A 29 -3.46 3.02 -6.61
CA GLY A 29 -3.39 1.62 -6.17
C GLY A 29 -2.20 1.27 -5.29
N GLY A 30 -1.12 2.06 -5.30
CA GLY A 30 0.15 1.71 -4.65
C GLY A 30 0.06 1.51 -3.13
N SER A 31 -0.88 2.18 -2.45
CA SER A 31 -1.10 2.01 -1.02
C SER A 31 -2.29 1.11 -0.67
N ILE A 32 -3.04 0.61 -1.66
CA ILE A 32 -4.11 -0.36 -1.40
C ILE A 32 -3.46 -1.75 -1.27
N GLY A 33 -3.24 -2.17 -0.04
CA GLY A 33 -2.55 -3.42 0.29
C GLY A 33 -2.98 -3.98 1.64
N THR A 34 -2.03 -4.58 2.35
CA THR A 34 -2.22 -5.24 3.65
C THR A 34 -2.90 -4.34 4.68
N GLY A 35 -2.53 -3.05 4.75
CA GLY A 35 -3.10 -2.11 5.69
C GLY A 35 -4.61 -1.93 5.53
N LEU A 36 -5.11 -1.75 4.30
CA LEU A 36 -6.54 -1.60 4.06
C LEU A 36 -7.27 -2.94 4.10
N PHE A 37 -6.78 -3.95 3.39
CA PHE A 37 -7.52 -5.21 3.22
C PHE A 37 -7.47 -6.12 4.44
N VAL A 38 -6.42 -6.03 5.25
CA VAL A 38 -6.19 -6.93 6.40
C VAL A 38 -6.30 -6.16 7.72
N ALA A 39 -5.48 -5.13 7.93
CA ALA A 39 -5.37 -4.43 9.20
C ALA A 39 -6.60 -3.57 9.57
N SER A 40 -7.49 -3.27 8.60
CA SER A 40 -8.72 -2.52 8.86
C SER A 40 -9.67 -3.22 9.85
N GLY A 41 -9.65 -4.56 9.89
CA GLY A 41 -10.42 -5.34 10.86
C GLY A 41 -10.02 -5.01 12.30
N ALA A 42 -8.72 -4.98 12.58
CA ALA A 42 -8.19 -4.61 13.90
C ALA A 42 -8.60 -3.18 14.29
N THR A 43 -8.59 -2.25 13.35
CA THR A 43 -9.00 -0.87 13.60
C THR A 43 -10.46 -0.80 14.05
N ILE A 44 -11.36 -1.51 13.34
CA ILE A 44 -12.79 -1.54 13.67
C ILE A 44 -13.03 -2.24 15.00
N SER A 45 -12.37 -3.38 15.27
CA SER A 45 -12.59 -4.13 16.49
C SER A 45 -12.08 -3.42 17.75
N GLN A 46 -10.99 -2.64 17.66
CA GLN A 46 -10.37 -1.97 18.78
C GLN A 46 -11.01 -0.61 19.11
N ALA A 47 -11.33 0.19 18.11
CA ALA A 47 -11.85 1.54 18.30
C ALA A 47 -13.37 1.68 18.06
N GLY A 48 -14.03 0.60 17.66
CA GLY A 48 -15.41 0.65 17.22
C GLY A 48 -15.59 1.28 15.82
N PRO A 49 -16.82 1.22 15.29
CA PRO A 49 -17.10 1.72 13.94
C PRO A 49 -16.85 3.22 13.76
N GLY A 50 -17.27 4.03 14.71
CA GLY A 50 -17.07 5.49 14.68
C GLY A 50 -15.62 5.87 14.92
N GLY A 51 -14.93 5.19 15.84
CA GLY A 51 -13.51 5.42 16.12
C GLY A 51 -12.63 5.08 14.92
N ALA A 52 -12.88 3.94 14.27
CA ALA A 52 -12.19 3.56 13.05
C ALA A 52 -12.38 4.60 11.94
N LEU A 53 -13.64 4.98 11.67
CA LEU A 53 -13.96 5.96 10.63
C LEU A 53 -13.28 7.32 10.89
N LEU A 54 -13.33 7.78 12.14
CA LEU A 54 -12.68 9.03 12.56
C LEU A 54 -11.15 8.97 12.40
N ALA A 55 -10.53 7.84 12.76
CA ALA A 55 -9.10 7.63 12.59
C ALA A 55 -8.70 7.69 11.09
N TYR A 56 -9.45 7.01 10.21
CA TYR A 56 -9.20 7.07 8.77
C TYR A 56 -9.41 8.47 8.17
N MET A 57 -10.38 9.25 8.67
CA MET A 57 -10.58 10.64 8.25
C MET A 57 -9.43 11.56 8.69
N ILE A 58 -9.03 11.48 9.96
CA ILE A 58 -7.96 12.35 10.51
C ILE A 58 -6.62 12.03 9.86
N VAL A 59 -6.23 10.76 9.84
CA VAL A 59 -4.95 10.33 9.24
C VAL A 59 -4.98 10.57 7.72
N GLY A 60 -6.11 10.32 7.07
CA GLY A 60 -6.30 10.60 5.64
C GLY A 60 -6.12 12.08 5.31
N LEU A 61 -6.65 12.98 6.13
CA LEU A 61 -6.46 14.42 5.96
C LEU A 61 -4.98 14.82 6.15
N MET A 62 -4.32 14.27 7.16
CA MET A 62 -2.88 14.46 7.37
C MET A 62 -2.08 14.01 6.14
N VAL A 63 -2.36 12.80 5.63
CA VAL A 63 -1.71 12.25 4.44
C VAL A 63 -1.98 13.11 3.21
N TYR A 64 -3.19 13.63 3.04
CA TYR A 64 -3.51 14.53 1.94
C TYR A 64 -2.64 15.80 1.95
N PHE A 65 -2.48 16.46 3.09
CA PHE A 65 -1.60 17.63 3.21
C PHE A 65 -0.13 17.28 2.97
N LEU A 66 0.34 16.16 3.54
CA LEU A 66 1.70 15.65 3.31
C LEU A 66 1.94 15.42 1.82
N MET A 67 1.00 14.77 1.13
CA MET A 67 1.12 14.47 -0.30
C MET A 67 1.06 15.72 -1.19
N THR A 68 0.30 16.73 -0.79
CA THR A 68 0.28 18.02 -1.51
C THR A 68 1.65 18.68 -1.43
N SER A 69 2.25 18.75 -0.24
CA SER A 69 3.59 19.32 -0.04
C SER A 69 4.68 18.53 -0.78
N LEU A 70 4.62 17.18 -0.68
CA LEU A 70 5.55 16.32 -1.41
C LEU A 70 5.41 16.48 -2.92
N GLY A 71 4.18 16.61 -3.41
CA GLY A 71 3.88 16.79 -4.82
C GLY A 71 4.45 18.07 -5.40
N GLU A 72 4.40 19.18 -4.67
CA GLU A 72 5.02 20.46 -5.05
C GLU A 72 6.53 20.33 -5.16
N MET A 73 7.18 19.73 -4.15
CA MET A 73 8.63 19.48 -4.18
C MET A 73 9.03 18.55 -5.32
N ALA A 74 8.31 17.45 -5.52
CA ALA A 74 8.62 16.47 -6.54
C ALA A 74 8.35 16.95 -7.97
N ALA A 75 7.43 17.90 -8.17
CA ALA A 75 7.23 18.53 -9.47
C ALA A 75 8.38 19.47 -9.84
N ASN A 76 8.96 20.17 -8.86
CA ASN A 76 10.06 21.11 -9.06
C ASN A 76 11.43 20.42 -9.09
N LEU A 77 11.64 19.41 -8.26
CA LEU A 77 12.90 18.66 -8.16
C LEU A 77 12.63 17.15 -8.22
N PRO A 78 12.39 16.60 -9.43
CA PRO A 78 12.06 15.20 -9.61
C PRO A 78 13.29 14.31 -9.50
N VAL A 79 13.52 13.76 -8.32
CA VAL A 79 14.65 12.88 -7.98
C VAL A 79 14.13 11.60 -7.30
N SER A 80 14.77 10.47 -7.56
CA SER A 80 14.37 9.18 -6.98
C SER A 80 14.62 9.08 -5.47
N GLY A 81 15.49 9.93 -4.92
CA GLY A 81 15.70 10.06 -3.46
C GLY A 81 14.59 10.85 -2.76
N SER A 82 13.74 11.56 -3.52
CA SER A 82 12.56 12.27 -3.02
C SER A 82 12.84 12.99 -1.68
N PHE A 83 12.03 12.69 -0.66
CA PHE A 83 12.08 13.34 0.66
C PHE A 83 13.43 13.21 1.38
N ALA A 84 14.22 12.16 1.17
CA ALA A 84 15.58 12.07 1.72
C ALA A 84 16.50 13.12 1.09
N THR A 85 16.41 13.32 -0.24
CA THR A 85 17.15 14.37 -0.94
C THR A 85 16.64 15.76 -0.55
N TYR A 86 15.33 15.94 -0.36
CA TYR A 86 14.77 17.22 0.10
C TYR A 86 15.19 17.52 1.54
N GLY A 87 15.19 16.52 2.43
CA GLY A 87 15.67 16.63 3.80
C GLY A 87 17.14 17.07 3.85
N ALA A 88 17.99 16.42 3.06
CA ALA A 88 19.41 16.78 2.98
C ALA A 88 19.63 18.20 2.43
N ARG A 89 18.79 18.64 1.48
CA ARG A 89 18.95 19.93 0.80
C ARG A 89 18.40 21.11 1.61
N TYR A 90 17.26 20.93 2.28
CA TYR A 90 16.50 22.03 2.89
C TYR A 90 16.57 22.06 4.42
N VAL A 91 17.04 20.97 5.05
CA VAL A 91 17.28 20.90 6.49
C VAL A 91 18.78 20.73 6.75
N ASP A 92 19.28 19.50 6.67
CA ASP A 92 20.71 19.18 6.76
C ASP A 92 21.00 17.75 6.23
N GLU A 93 22.29 17.44 6.00
CA GLU A 93 22.71 16.13 5.47
C GLU A 93 22.40 14.97 6.42
N GLY A 94 22.50 15.18 7.76
CA GLY A 94 22.20 14.18 8.77
C GLY A 94 20.72 13.80 8.78
N PHE A 95 19.84 14.79 8.62
CA PHE A 95 18.40 14.55 8.49
C PHE A 95 18.06 13.79 7.22
N GLY A 96 18.67 14.15 6.10
CA GLY A 96 18.50 13.40 4.84
C GLY A 96 18.98 11.97 4.93
N PHE A 97 20.12 11.72 5.59
CA PHE A 97 20.66 10.40 5.90
C PHE A 97 19.65 9.57 6.71
N ALA A 98 19.16 10.14 7.81
CA ALA A 98 18.21 9.46 8.70
C ALA A 98 16.90 9.11 7.98
N LEU A 99 16.34 10.04 7.20
CA LEU A 99 15.12 9.79 6.40
C LEU A 99 15.32 8.68 5.37
N GLY A 100 16.46 8.68 4.67
CA GLY A 100 16.72 7.68 3.62
C GLY A 100 16.88 6.28 4.18
N TRP A 101 17.66 6.11 5.26
CA TRP A 101 17.84 4.81 5.90
C TRP A 101 16.58 4.33 6.60
N ASN A 102 15.84 5.21 7.28
CA ASN A 102 14.54 4.86 7.88
C ASN A 102 13.57 4.37 6.83
N TYR A 103 13.45 5.05 5.68
CA TYR A 103 12.56 4.65 4.61
C TYR A 103 12.93 3.31 3.98
N TRP A 104 14.23 3.08 3.73
CA TRP A 104 14.71 1.79 3.24
C TRP A 104 14.37 0.66 4.21
N TYR A 105 14.68 0.84 5.50
CA TYR A 105 14.41 -0.12 6.55
C TYR A 105 12.90 -0.41 6.71
N ASN A 106 12.10 0.65 6.73
CA ASN A 106 10.65 0.55 6.84
C ASN A 106 10.07 -0.33 5.74
N TRP A 107 10.44 -0.12 4.48
CA TRP A 107 9.96 -0.95 3.37
C TRP A 107 10.55 -2.35 3.39
N ALA A 108 11.80 -2.54 3.75
CA ALA A 108 12.39 -3.88 3.88
C ALA A 108 11.62 -4.73 4.91
N VAL A 109 11.25 -4.16 6.06
CA VAL A 109 10.40 -4.82 7.06
C VAL A 109 8.98 -5.03 6.54
N THR A 110 8.41 -4.04 5.85
CA THR A 110 7.05 -4.15 5.29
C THR A 110 6.94 -5.28 4.26
N ILE A 111 7.94 -5.50 3.43
CA ILE A 111 7.97 -6.64 2.49
C ILE A 111 7.83 -7.97 3.25
N ALA A 112 8.53 -8.12 4.38
CA ALA A 112 8.41 -9.33 5.21
C ALA A 112 6.99 -9.45 5.81
N VAL A 113 6.39 -8.36 6.28
CA VAL A 113 4.99 -8.34 6.78
C VAL A 113 4.02 -8.71 5.66
N ASP A 114 4.18 -8.18 4.45
CA ASP A 114 3.35 -8.52 3.30
C ASP A 114 3.47 -9.99 2.91
N LEU A 115 4.66 -10.58 3.00
CA LEU A 115 4.86 -12.01 2.75
C LEU A 115 4.15 -12.88 3.80
N VAL A 116 4.19 -12.48 5.08
CA VAL A 116 3.43 -13.17 6.14
C VAL A 116 1.93 -13.04 5.89
N ALA A 117 1.45 -11.85 5.55
CA ALA A 117 0.04 -11.66 5.20
C ALA A 117 -0.38 -12.51 3.98
N ALA A 118 0.48 -12.63 2.97
CA ALA A 118 0.23 -13.49 1.82
C ALA A 118 0.12 -14.98 2.19
N GLN A 119 0.93 -15.47 3.16
CA GLN A 119 0.79 -16.84 3.69
C GLN A 119 -0.60 -17.06 4.30
N LEU A 120 -1.04 -16.11 5.15
CA LEU A 120 -2.34 -16.20 5.82
C LEU A 120 -3.49 -16.21 4.80
N VAL A 121 -3.40 -15.37 3.77
CA VAL A 121 -4.37 -15.35 2.68
C VAL A 121 -4.36 -16.68 1.91
N MET A 122 -3.20 -17.29 1.68
CA MET A 122 -3.09 -18.60 1.02
C MET A 122 -3.69 -19.74 1.86
N ALA A 123 -3.66 -19.64 3.18
CA ALA A 123 -4.27 -20.63 4.07
C ALA A 123 -5.79 -20.79 3.86
N TYR A 124 -6.46 -19.78 3.27
CA TYR A 124 -7.87 -19.88 2.86
C TYR A 124 -8.13 -21.04 1.89
N TRP A 125 -7.21 -21.28 0.95
CA TRP A 125 -7.36 -22.39 -0.03
C TRP A 125 -6.50 -23.61 0.33
N PHE A 126 -5.40 -23.40 1.04
CA PHE A 126 -4.39 -24.41 1.37
C PHE A 126 -4.05 -24.34 2.87
N PRO A 127 -5.01 -24.76 3.76
CA PRO A 127 -4.82 -24.64 5.21
C PRO A 127 -3.59 -25.40 5.73
N ASP A 128 -3.25 -26.55 5.11
CA ASP A 128 -2.09 -27.38 5.47
C ASP A 128 -0.82 -27.00 4.68
N GLY A 129 -0.87 -25.92 3.90
CA GLY A 129 0.22 -25.47 3.05
C GLY A 129 1.41 -24.92 3.86
N ASN A 130 2.64 -25.21 3.40
CA ASN A 130 3.83 -24.64 4.02
C ASN A 130 3.95 -23.14 3.71
N GLY A 131 3.71 -22.29 4.71
CA GLY A 131 3.76 -20.84 4.58
C GLY A 131 5.14 -20.31 4.12
N MET A 132 6.24 -20.93 4.55
CA MET A 132 7.59 -20.53 4.14
C MET A 132 7.82 -20.75 2.63
N LEU A 133 7.27 -21.79 2.05
CA LEU A 133 7.34 -22.02 0.60
C LEU A 133 6.55 -20.96 -0.18
N TRP A 134 5.38 -20.56 0.33
CA TRP A 134 4.62 -19.46 -0.25
C TRP A 134 5.38 -18.14 -0.21
N SER A 135 5.99 -17.79 0.93
CA SER A 135 6.81 -16.59 1.03
C SER A 135 8.01 -16.62 0.09
N ALA A 136 8.72 -17.74 0.01
CA ALA A 136 9.87 -17.89 -0.90
C ALA A 136 9.45 -17.73 -2.37
N LEU A 137 8.32 -18.34 -2.76
CA LEU A 137 7.77 -18.22 -4.11
C LEU A 137 7.40 -16.75 -4.44
N PHE A 138 6.67 -16.09 -3.55
CA PHE A 138 6.21 -14.72 -3.76
C PHE A 138 7.38 -13.73 -3.75
N LEU A 139 8.37 -13.93 -2.87
CA LEU A 139 9.59 -13.13 -2.86
C LEU A 139 10.35 -13.27 -4.18
N ALA A 140 10.49 -14.50 -4.70
CA ALA A 140 11.13 -14.75 -6.00
C ALA A 140 10.38 -14.07 -7.16
N ILE A 141 9.05 -14.09 -7.14
CA ILE A 141 8.21 -13.40 -8.14
C ILE A 141 8.43 -11.87 -8.07
N MET A 142 8.37 -11.27 -6.87
CA MET A 142 8.57 -9.83 -6.69
C MET A 142 9.99 -9.40 -7.09
N PHE A 143 11.00 -10.18 -6.70
CA PHE A 143 12.37 -9.96 -7.15
C PHE A 143 12.48 -9.98 -8.67
N GLY A 144 11.92 -11.00 -9.31
CA GLY A 144 11.91 -11.15 -10.77
C GLY A 144 11.27 -9.95 -11.47
N LEU A 145 10.10 -9.50 -11.00
CA LEU A 145 9.40 -8.33 -11.55
C LEU A 145 10.26 -7.05 -11.45
N ASN A 146 10.91 -6.82 -10.31
CA ASN A 146 11.77 -5.67 -10.10
C ASN A 146 13.10 -5.76 -10.88
N ALA A 147 13.61 -6.96 -11.16
CA ALA A 147 14.86 -7.18 -11.89
C ALA A 147 14.70 -7.01 -13.43
N ILE A 148 13.49 -7.09 -13.98
CA ILE A 148 13.26 -7.04 -15.43
C ILE A 148 13.55 -5.65 -15.99
N SER A 149 12.77 -4.62 -15.62
CA SER A 149 12.97 -3.23 -16.05
C SER A 149 12.00 -2.29 -15.34
N VAL A 150 12.30 -0.98 -15.34
CA VAL A 150 11.42 0.09 -14.84
C VAL A 150 10.07 0.08 -15.55
N LYS A 151 10.07 -0.06 -16.87
CA LYS A 151 8.84 -0.15 -17.67
C LYS A 151 8.02 -1.38 -17.31
N GLY A 152 8.67 -2.55 -17.14
CA GLY A 152 8.02 -3.80 -16.72
C GLY A 152 7.36 -3.68 -15.35
N PHE A 153 8.04 -3.07 -14.39
CA PHE A 153 7.46 -2.72 -13.08
C PHE A 153 6.21 -1.83 -13.25
N GLY A 154 6.31 -0.73 -14.01
CA GLY A 154 5.20 0.20 -14.21
C GLY A 154 3.97 -0.44 -14.86
N GLU A 155 4.15 -1.34 -15.84
CA GLU A 155 3.04 -2.09 -16.46
C GLU A 155 2.42 -3.10 -15.50
N ALA A 156 3.22 -3.85 -14.74
CA ALA A 156 2.71 -4.78 -13.73
C ALA A 156 1.88 -4.06 -12.68
N GLU A 157 2.42 -2.96 -12.13
CA GLU A 157 1.73 -2.16 -11.12
C GLU A 157 0.46 -1.49 -11.65
N TYR A 158 0.44 -1.09 -12.93
CA TYR A 158 -0.76 -0.58 -13.59
C TYR A 158 -1.91 -1.60 -13.54
N TRP A 159 -1.66 -2.86 -13.90
CA TRP A 159 -2.68 -3.90 -13.90
C TRP A 159 -3.08 -4.31 -12.49
N PHE A 160 -2.13 -4.46 -11.57
CA PHE A 160 -2.44 -4.73 -10.17
C PHE A 160 -3.31 -3.62 -9.56
N ALA A 161 -2.98 -2.36 -9.79
CA ALA A 161 -3.76 -1.23 -9.32
C ALA A 161 -5.17 -1.21 -9.95
N ALA A 162 -5.30 -1.52 -11.24
CA ALA A 162 -6.60 -1.59 -11.91
C ALA A 162 -7.51 -2.66 -11.29
N ILE A 163 -6.97 -3.84 -10.98
CA ILE A 163 -7.70 -4.92 -10.29
C ILE A 163 -8.16 -4.45 -8.91
N LYS A 164 -7.25 -3.90 -8.09
CA LYS A 164 -7.55 -3.40 -6.73
C LYS A 164 -8.67 -2.35 -6.74
N VAL A 165 -8.51 -1.34 -7.59
CA VAL A 165 -9.48 -0.22 -7.70
C VAL A 165 -10.84 -0.71 -8.11
N THR A 166 -10.93 -1.54 -9.15
CA THR A 166 -12.19 -2.11 -9.63
C THR A 166 -12.85 -2.93 -8.53
N THR A 167 -12.08 -3.74 -7.82
CA THR A 167 -12.61 -4.60 -6.75
C THR A 167 -13.14 -3.80 -5.57
N VAL A 168 -12.43 -2.74 -5.13
CA VAL A 168 -12.93 -1.89 -4.02
C VAL A 168 -14.20 -1.14 -4.45
N ILE A 169 -14.29 -0.66 -5.69
CA ILE A 169 -15.52 -0.03 -6.19
C ILE A 169 -16.69 -1.02 -6.21
N LEU A 170 -16.46 -2.24 -6.71
CA LEU A 170 -17.47 -3.29 -6.70
C LEU A 170 -17.87 -3.67 -5.28
N PHE A 171 -16.91 -3.81 -4.37
CA PHE A 171 -17.16 -4.08 -2.95
C PHE A 171 -18.05 -3.01 -2.33
N ILE A 172 -17.73 -1.73 -2.52
CA ILE A 172 -18.55 -0.60 -2.01
C ILE A 172 -19.96 -0.68 -2.62
N GLY A 173 -20.08 -0.91 -3.93
CA GLY A 173 -21.36 -1.01 -4.60
C GLY A 173 -22.22 -2.15 -4.06
N VAL A 174 -21.67 -3.35 -3.96
CA VAL A 174 -22.36 -4.52 -3.39
C VAL A 174 -22.71 -4.28 -1.93
N GLY A 175 -21.77 -3.74 -1.14
CA GLY A 175 -21.99 -3.43 0.28
C GLY A 175 -23.13 -2.43 0.49
N VAL A 176 -23.22 -1.40 -0.34
CA VAL A 176 -24.36 -0.46 -0.32
C VAL A 176 -25.68 -1.18 -0.64
N LEU A 177 -25.71 -2.06 -1.64
CA LEU A 177 -26.90 -2.85 -1.96
C LEU A 177 -27.31 -3.80 -0.82
N MET A 178 -26.33 -4.34 -0.06
CA MET A 178 -26.57 -5.13 1.14
C MET A 178 -27.15 -4.27 2.27
N ILE A 179 -26.59 -3.08 2.49
CA ILE A 179 -27.10 -2.11 3.51
C ILE A 179 -28.55 -1.70 3.18
N LEU A 180 -28.87 -1.53 1.91
CA LEU A 180 -30.24 -1.21 1.45
C LEU A 180 -31.19 -2.41 1.48
N GLY A 181 -30.71 -3.62 1.80
CA GLY A 181 -31.53 -4.83 1.83
C GLY A 181 -31.88 -5.40 0.46
N ILE A 182 -31.26 -4.92 -0.62
CA ILE A 182 -31.48 -5.41 -2.00
C ILE A 182 -30.73 -6.73 -2.21
N VAL A 183 -29.52 -6.86 -1.65
CA VAL A 183 -28.74 -8.09 -1.64
C VAL A 183 -28.70 -8.64 -0.22
N ARG A 184 -28.72 -9.97 -0.08
CA ARG A 184 -28.63 -10.64 1.23
C ARG A 184 -27.30 -10.32 1.93
N GLY A 185 -27.31 -10.33 3.28
CA GLY A 185 -26.10 -10.15 4.09
C GLY A 185 -26.08 -8.87 4.92
N GLY A 186 -26.99 -7.92 4.70
CA GLY A 186 -27.30 -6.84 5.63
C GLY A 186 -28.22 -7.29 6.77
N ALA A 187 -28.48 -6.41 7.73
CA ALA A 187 -29.42 -6.69 8.81
C ALA A 187 -30.85 -6.91 8.26
N PRO A 188 -31.66 -7.79 8.88
CA PRO A 188 -33.03 -8.05 8.45
C PRO A 188 -33.91 -6.79 8.40
N GLU A 189 -33.64 -5.83 9.25
CA GLU A 189 -34.35 -4.55 9.36
C GLU A 189 -33.85 -3.50 8.33
N GLY A 190 -33.03 -3.93 7.38
CA GLY A 190 -32.46 -3.07 6.33
C GLY A 190 -31.51 -2.00 6.88
N VAL A 191 -31.59 -0.78 6.34
CA VAL A 191 -30.70 0.33 6.68
C VAL A 191 -30.64 0.61 8.18
N TRP A 192 -31.79 0.64 8.84
CA TRP A 192 -31.87 0.96 10.27
C TRP A 192 -31.27 -0.14 11.15
N GLY A 193 -31.43 -1.41 10.78
CA GLY A 193 -30.79 -2.53 11.46
C GLY A 193 -29.27 -2.50 11.33
N ASN A 194 -28.74 -2.11 10.18
CA ASN A 194 -27.30 -1.93 9.99
C ASN A 194 -26.76 -0.76 10.83
N PHE A 195 -27.47 0.37 10.92
CA PHE A 195 -27.07 1.47 11.80
C PHE A 195 -27.18 1.12 13.30
N ALA A 196 -28.06 0.19 13.69
CA ALA A 196 -28.15 -0.28 15.08
C ALA A 196 -26.85 -0.95 15.55
N LEU A 197 -26.00 -1.47 14.65
CA LEU A 197 -24.66 -1.97 15.00
C LEU A 197 -23.78 -0.89 15.64
N TRP A 198 -24.02 0.38 15.34
CA TRP A 198 -23.26 1.52 15.88
C TRP A 198 -23.69 1.95 17.27
N SER A 199 -24.70 1.30 17.86
CA SER A 199 -25.16 1.51 19.23
C SER A 199 -25.03 0.26 20.09
N GLN A 200 -24.39 -0.80 19.61
CA GLN A 200 -24.16 -2.02 20.38
C GLN A 200 -22.92 -1.93 21.28
N GLY A 201 -23.06 -2.34 22.54
CA GLY A 201 -21.95 -2.32 23.49
C GLY A 201 -21.35 -0.92 23.66
N ASP A 202 -20.03 -0.80 23.49
CA ASP A 202 -19.29 0.47 23.60
C ASP A 202 -19.21 1.23 22.25
N ALA A 203 -19.93 0.79 21.22
CA ALA A 203 -19.99 1.51 19.96
C ALA A 203 -20.70 2.88 20.15
N PRO A 204 -20.39 3.90 19.32
CA PRO A 204 -19.50 3.81 18.15
C PRO A 204 -18.01 4.02 18.47
N PHE A 205 -17.62 4.31 19.72
CA PHE A 205 -16.25 4.66 20.12
C PHE A 205 -15.73 3.71 21.20
N ALA A 206 -15.57 2.43 20.84
CA ALA A 206 -15.03 1.42 21.75
C ALA A 206 -13.61 1.80 22.22
N GLY A 207 -13.33 1.60 23.52
CA GLY A 207 -12.04 1.93 24.12
C GLY A 207 -11.71 3.43 24.21
N GLY A 208 -12.62 4.31 23.78
CA GLY A 208 -12.50 5.76 23.92
C GLY A 208 -11.30 6.38 23.17
N PHE A 209 -10.79 7.50 23.71
CA PHE A 209 -9.71 8.27 23.08
C PHE A 209 -8.37 7.51 22.99
N SER A 210 -8.06 6.67 23.96
CA SER A 210 -6.83 5.85 23.96
C SER A 210 -6.81 4.83 22.84
N ALA A 211 -7.95 4.19 22.56
CA ALA A 211 -8.08 3.27 21.45
C ALA A 211 -7.95 4.01 20.10
N LEU A 212 -8.54 5.22 19.99
CA LEU A 212 -8.41 6.04 18.79
C LEU A 212 -6.94 6.36 18.47
N ILE A 213 -6.14 6.74 19.47
CA ILE A 213 -4.70 6.97 19.30
C ILE A 213 -3.98 5.67 18.92
N GLY A 214 -4.28 4.56 19.57
CA GLY A 214 -3.68 3.26 19.30
C GLY A 214 -3.92 2.82 17.85
N VAL A 215 -5.16 2.92 17.35
CA VAL A 215 -5.47 2.54 15.97
C VAL A 215 -4.97 3.54 14.94
N ALA A 216 -4.65 4.78 15.30
CA ALA A 216 -4.08 5.76 14.38
C ALA A 216 -2.75 5.28 13.74
N MET A 217 -1.95 4.50 14.49
CA MET A 217 -0.74 3.87 13.96
C MET A 217 -1.06 2.80 12.92
N ILE A 218 -2.07 1.96 13.17
CA ILE A 218 -2.55 0.93 12.23
C ILE A 218 -3.09 1.60 10.95
N VAL A 219 -3.85 2.68 11.12
CA VAL A 219 -4.38 3.47 10.00
C VAL A 219 -3.24 4.13 9.22
N GLY A 220 -2.20 4.64 9.90
CA GLY A 220 -1.00 5.17 9.25
C GLY A 220 -0.35 4.13 8.33
N PHE A 221 -0.23 2.89 8.76
CA PHE A 221 0.24 1.78 7.93
C PHE A 221 -0.67 1.54 6.71
N SER A 222 -1.99 1.70 6.85
CA SER A 222 -2.92 1.56 5.72
C SER A 222 -2.68 2.59 4.61
N PHE A 223 -2.06 3.73 4.91
CA PHE A 223 -1.72 4.78 3.94
C PHE A 223 -0.28 4.69 3.40
N GLN A 224 0.53 3.76 3.89
CA GLN A 224 1.88 3.52 3.38
C GLN A 224 1.84 3.19 1.89
N GLY A 225 2.78 3.73 1.11
CA GLY A 225 2.81 3.62 -0.35
C GLY A 225 2.17 4.82 -1.07
N THR A 226 1.49 5.72 -0.35
CA THR A 226 0.98 6.97 -0.93
C THR A 226 2.14 7.83 -1.44
N GLU A 227 3.26 7.87 -0.73
CA GLU A 227 4.48 8.63 -1.01
C GLU A 227 5.30 8.09 -2.19
N LEU A 228 4.98 6.90 -2.70
CA LEU A 228 5.64 6.29 -3.87
C LEU A 228 5.66 7.21 -5.10
N ILE A 229 4.67 8.11 -5.21
CA ILE A 229 4.63 9.13 -6.27
C ILE A 229 5.90 9.98 -6.25
N GLY A 230 6.40 10.34 -5.05
CA GLY A 230 7.62 11.13 -4.89
C GLY A 230 8.86 10.38 -5.40
N ILE A 231 8.98 9.09 -5.07
CA ILE A 231 10.06 8.23 -5.55
C ILE A 231 9.98 8.03 -7.08
N ALA A 232 8.78 7.69 -7.58
CA ALA A 232 8.53 7.45 -8.99
C ALA A 232 8.67 8.71 -9.87
N ALA A 233 8.61 9.91 -9.27
CA ALA A 233 8.80 11.17 -9.99
C ALA A 233 10.17 11.24 -10.68
N GLY A 234 11.23 10.67 -10.07
CA GLY A 234 12.57 10.62 -10.66
C GLY A 234 12.67 9.78 -11.95
N GLU A 235 11.77 8.82 -12.12
CA GLU A 235 11.71 7.93 -13.29
C GLU A 235 10.51 8.25 -14.21
N SER A 236 9.80 9.36 -13.99
CA SER A 236 8.70 9.83 -14.83
C SER A 236 9.20 10.51 -16.11
N GLU A 237 8.54 10.23 -17.25
CA GLU A 237 8.83 10.90 -18.53
C GLU A 237 8.58 12.42 -18.48
N ASN A 238 7.55 12.87 -17.75
CA ASN A 238 7.21 14.29 -17.59
C ASN A 238 6.72 14.58 -16.16
N PRO A 239 7.64 14.69 -15.18
CA PRO A 239 7.26 14.82 -13.79
C PRO A 239 6.50 16.11 -13.47
N ALA A 240 6.85 17.24 -14.05
CA ALA A 240 6.18 18.53 -13.83
C ALA A 240 4.68 18.51 -14.14
N LYS A 241 4.24 17.67 -15.09
CA LYS A 241 2.83 17.49 -15.46
C LYS A 241 2.18 16.32 -14.75
N ASN A 242 2.92 15.20 -14.63
CA ASN A 242 2.37 13.93 -14.16
C ASN A 242 2.21 13.90 -12.65
N VAL A 243 3.16 14.44 -11.89
CA VAL A 243 3.13 14.43 -10.42
C VAL A 243 1.95 15.22 -9.85
N PRO A 244 1.67 16.49 -10.24
CA PRO A 244 0.51 17.22 -9.73
C PRO A 244 -0.83 16.55 -10.07
N ARG A 245 -0.91 15.89 -11.24
CA ARG A 245 -2.10 15.12 -11.62
C ARG A 245 -2.29 13.91 -10.71
N ALA A 246 -1.22 13.16 -10.44
CA ALA A 246 -1.25 12.00 -9.57
C ALA A 246 -1.63 12.39 -8.12
N VAL A 247 -1.06 13.46 -7.58
CA VAL A 247 -1.35 13.96 -6.22
C VAL A 247 -2.83 14.34 -6.06
N ARG A 248 -3.44 15.01 -7.06
CA ARG A 248 -4.87 15.33 -6.99
C ARG A 248 -5.78 14.10 -6.89
N GLN A 249 -5.34 12.95 -7.39
CA GLN A 249 -6.09 11.70 -7.29
C GLN A 249 -6.04 11.10 -5.88
N VAL A 250 -5.05 11.48 -5.05
CA VAL A 250 -4.92 11.00 -3.67
C VAL A 250 -6.14 11.35 -2.83
N PHE A 251 -6.70 12.56 -2.98
CA PHE A 251 -7.91 12.96 -2.23
C PHE A 251 -9.09 12.02 -2.49
N TRP A 252 -9.42 11.79 -3.77
CA TRP A 252 -10.52 10.89 -4.14
C TRP A 252 -10.27 9.45 -3.71
N ARG A 253 -9.00 9.00 -3.76
CA ARG A 253 -8.61 7.70 -3.26
C ARG A 253 -8.88 7.57 -1.77
N ILE A 254 -8.45 8.54 -0.95
CA ILE A 254 -8.68 8.52 0.49
C ILE A 254 -10.18 8.45 0.78
N LEU A 255 -10.96 9.32 0.15
CA LEU A 255 -12.40 9.36 0.38
C LEU A 255 -13.08 8.06 -0.04
N LEU A 256 -12.88 7.61 -1.29
CA LEU A 256 -13.61 6.48 -1.84
C LEU A 256 -13.11 5.14 -1.29
N PHE A 257 -11.79 4.90 -1.29
CA PHE A 257 -11.26 3.56 -1.03
C PHE A 257 -10.97 3.29 0.44
N TYR A 258 -10.80 4.33 1.25
CA TYR A 258 -10.60 4.15 2.69
C TYR A 258 -11.88 4.51 3.46
N VAL A 259 -12.32 5.76 3.42
CA VAL A 259 -13.44 6.21 4.27
C VAL A 259 -14.73 5.44 3.93
N PHE A 260 -15.11 5.35 2.64
CA PHE A 260 -16.33 4.63 2.27
C PHE A 260 -16.22 3.12 2.45
N ALA A 261 -15.06 2.50 2.20
CA ALA A 261 -14.90 1.07 2.44
C ALA A 261 -15.03 0.73 3.93
N ILE A 262 -14.38 1.50 4.81
CA ILE A 262 -14.49 1.32 6.26
C ILE A 262 -15.93 1.56 6.74
N LEU A 263 -16.63 2.56 6.19
CA LEU A 263 -18.03 2.81 6.50
C LEU A 263 -18.90 1.60 6.13
N VAL A 264 -18.74 1.04 4.92
CA VAL A 264 -19.49 -0.14 4.47
C VAL A 264 -19.22 -1.34 5.37
N ILE A 265 -17.95 -1.64 5.69
CA ILE A 265 -17.59 -2.74 6.58
C ILE A 265 -18.24 -2.53 7.96
N SER A 266 -18.12 -1.34 8.52
CA SER A 266 -18.63 -1.00 9.85
C SER A 266 -20.16 -1.04 9.96
N LEU A 267 -20.88 -0.92 8.84
CA LEU A 267 -22.35 -1.05 8.78
C LEU A 267 -22.81 -2.50 8.56
N LEU A 268 -21.92 -3.39 8.10
CA LEU A 268 -22.27 -4.78 7.79
C LEU A 268 -21.72 -5.78 8.81
N ILE A 269 -20.62 -5.45 9.49
CA ILE A 269 -19.96 -6.33 10.45
C ILE A 269 -19.92 -5.63 11.81
N PRO A 270 -20.49 -6.25 12.89
CA PRO A 270 -20.37 -5.71 14.23
C PRO A 270 -18.89 -5.69 14.67
N TYR A 271 -18.46 -4.63 15.36
CA TYR A 271 -17.07 -4.50 15.82
C TYR A 271 -16.64 -5.60 16.81
N THR A 272 -17.61 -6.28 17.42
CA THR A 272 -17.40 -7.41 18.36
C THR A 272 -17.24 -8.76 17.65
N ASP A 273 -17.26 -8.78 16.30
CA ASP A 273 -17.11 -10.02 15.54
C ASP A 273 -15.76 -10.69 15.84
N PRO A 274 -15.76 -11.99 16.22
CA PRO A 274 -14.53 -12.69 16.53
C PRO A 274 -13.58 -12.86 15.35
N HIS A 275 -14.08 -12.76 14.11
CA HIS A 275 -13.25 -12.85 12.90
C HIS A 275 -12.56 -11.52 12.54
N LEU A 276 -12.92 -10.41 13.19
CA LEU A 276 -12.13 -9.19 13.12
C LEU A 276 -10.86 -9.35 13.96
N LEU A 277 -9.76 -8.88 13.47
CA LEU A 277 -8.45 -9.05 14.08
C LEU A 277 -8.41 -8.44 15.49
N LYS A 278 -8.28 -9.29 16.52
CA LYS A 278 -8.13 -8.86 17.92
C LYS A 278 -6.69 -9.06 18.40
N ASN A 279 -5.75 -8.25 17.97
CA ASN A 279 -4.37 -8.24 18.48
C ASN A 279 -3.45 -9.41 18.14
N ASP A 280 -3.88 -10.45 17.42
CA ASP A 280 -3.04 -11.60 17.11
C ASP A 280 -2.89 -11.74 15.60
N LEU A 281 -1.69 -11.43 15.07
CA LEU A 281 -1.36 -11.60 13.66
C LEU A 281 -1.42 -13.07 13.22
N GLY A 282 -1.47 -14.00 14.17
CA GLY A 282 -1.59 -15.45 13.91
C GLY A 282 -3.01 -15.91 13.58
N ASP A 283 -4.03 -15.10 13.82
CA ASP A 283 -5.44 -15.49 13.67
C ASP A 283 -6.20 -14.71 12.56
N ILE A 284 -5.46 -14.13 11.60
CA ILE A 284 -6.04 -13.50 10.41
C ILE A 284 -6.49 -14.58 9.43
N SER A 285 -7.60 -15.21 9.70
CA SER A 285 -8.11 -16.22 8.76
C SER A 285 -8.78 -15.59 7.53
N VAL A 286 -9.37 -14.39 7.66
CA VAL A 286 -10.15 -13.78 6.56
C VAL A 286 -10.10 -12.24 6.62
N SER A 287 -9.85 -11.60 5.48
CA SER A 287 -9.98 -10.15 5.33
C SER A 287 -11.41 -9.67 5.65
N PRO A 288 -11.62 -8.51 6.32
CA PRO A 288 -12.95 -7.95 6.52
C PRO A 288 -13.75 -7.79 5.21
N PHE A 289 -13.07 -7.55 4.10
CA PHE A 289 -13.68 -7.48 2.78
C PHE A 289 -14.22 -8.84 2.32
N THR A 290 -13.48 -9.92 2.57
CA THR A 290 -13.90 -11.29 2.27
C THR A 290 -15.05 -11.70 3.17
N LEU A 291 -14.98 -11.38 4.47
CA LEU A 291 -15.99 -11.69 5.47
C LEU A 291 -17.37 -11.11 5.13
N VAL A 292 -17.45 -9.92 4.54
CA VAL A 292 -18.72 -9.34 4.06
C VAL A 292 -19.40 -10.26 3.04
N PHE A 293 -18.66 -10.79 2.07
CA PHE A 293 -19.23 -11.70 1.06
C PHE A 293 -19.57 -13.07 1.63
N GLU A 294 -18.81 -13.60 2.57
CA GLU A 294 -19.10 -14.87 3.25
C GLU A 294 -20.41 -14.77 4.04
N ARG A 295 -20.62 -13.68 4.77
CA ARG A 295 -21.86 -13.42 5.51
C ARG A 295 -23.08 -13.27 4.58
N ALA A 296 -22.88 -12.76 3.38
CA ALA A 296 -23.90 -12.70 2.34
C ALA A 296 -24.23 -14.07 1.73
N GLY A 297 -23.48 -15.12 2.08
CA GLY A 297 -23.59 -16.44 1.45
C GLY A 297 -23.05 -16.49 0.02
N LEU A 298 -22.25 -15.49 -0.39
CA LEU A 298 -21.65 -15.35 -1.72
C LEU A 298 -20.24 -15.96 -1.73
N LEU A 299 -20.11 -17.27 -1.46
CA LEU A 299 -18.82 -17.94 -1.28
C LEU A 299 -17.88 -17.82 -2.49
N SER A 300 -18.41 -17.86 -3.70
CA SER A 300 -17.59 -17.64 -4.91
C SER A 300 -17.03 -16.21 -4.99
N ALA A 301 -17.82 -15.21 -4.59
CA ALA A 301 -17.37 -13.83 -4.53
C ALA A 301 -16.35 -13.63 -3.39
N ALA A 302 -16.51 -14.30 -2.26
CA ALA A 302 -15.55 -14.31 -1.17
C ALA A 302 -14.18 -14.87 -1.62
N ALA A 303 -14.17 -16.00 -2.34
CA ALA A 303 -12.93 -16.59 -2.89
C ALA A 303 -12.25 -15.65 -3.90
N VAL A 304 -13.02 -15.00 -4.78
CA VAL A 304 -12.48 -13.99 -5.72
C VAL A 304 -11.93 -12.80 -4.95
N MET A 305 -12.64 -12.30 -3.93
CA MET A 305 -12.16 -11.21 -3.09
C MET A 305 -10.83 -11.57 -2.41
N ASN A 306 -10.72 -12.78 -1.87
CA ASN A 306 -9.50 -13.25 -1.23
C ASN A 306 -8.32 -13.32 -2.23
N ALA A 307 -8.56 -13.75 -3.48
CA ALA A 307 -7.56 -13.72 -4.54
C ALA A 307 -7.11 -12.28 -4.86
N VAL A 308 -8.03 -11.32 -4.85
CA VAL A 308 -7.68 -9.89 -5.03
C VAL A 308 -6.93 -9.35 -3.84
N VAL A 309 -7.27 -9.74 -2.61
CA VAL A 309 -6.48 -9.39 -1.41
C VAL A 309 -5.05 -9.91 -1.56
N LEU A 310 -4.84 -11.17 -1.95
CA LEU A 310 -3.52 -11.74 -2.20
C LEU A 310 -2.72 -10.92 -3.22
N THR A 311 -3.31 -10.67 -4.40
CA THR A 311 -2.63 -9.88 -5.43
C THR A 311 -2.34 -8.45 -4.97
N SER A 312 -3.19 -7.89 -4.11
CA SER A 312 -3.00 -6.54 -3.56
C SER A 312 -1.87 -6.46 -2.56
N VAL A 313 -1.76 -7.45 -1.67
CA VAL A 313 -0.64 -7.59 -0.72
C VAL A 313 0.67 -7.73 -1.48
N LEU A 314 0.74 -8.64 -2.46
CA LEU A 314 1.94 -8.87 -3.26
C LEU A 314 2.34 -7.63 -4.10
N SER A 315 1.37 -6.89 -4.63
CA SER A 315 1.65 -5.64 -5.35
C SER A 315 2.15 -4.54 -4.40
N ALA A 316 1.66 -4.45 -3.15
CA ALA A 316 2.18 -3.51 -2.17
C ALA A 316 3.65 -3.82 -1.83
N GLY A 317 3.97 -5.09 -1.54
CA GLY A 317 5.34 -5.55 -1.34
C GLY A 317 6.26 -5.32 -2.55
N ASN A 318 5.74 -5.56 -3.77
CA ASN A 318 6.46 -5.29 -5.02
C ASN A 318 6.80 -3.79 -5.18
N SER A 319 5.85 -2.91 -4.89
CA SER A 319 6.06 -1.46 -4.90
C SER A 319 7.01 -1.00 -3.80
N GLY A 320 6.95 -1.62 -2.62
CA GLY A 320 7.89 -1.40 -1.52
C GLY A 320 9.31 -1.80 -1.89
N MET A 321 9.49 -2.95 -2.53
CA MET A 321 10.77 -3.42 -3.05
C MET A 321 11.35 -2.45 -4.10
N TYR A 322 10.50 -1.95 -4.99
CA TYR A 322 10.87 -0.90 -5.94
C TYR A 322 11.39 0.35 -5.23
N ALA A 323 10.62 0.89 -4.28
CA ALA A 323 10.92 2.15 -3.60
C ALA A 323 12.17 2.07 -2.71
N SER A 324 12.28 1.02 -1.91
CA SER A 324 13.46 0.80 -1.04
C SER A 324 14.73 0.60 -1.83
N THR A 325 14.67 -0.13 -2.95
CA THR A 325 15.80 -0.30 -3.87
C THR A 325 16.29 1.06 -4.42
N ARG A 326 15.37 1.97 -4.82
CA ARG A 326 15.72 3.31 -5.31
C ARG A 326 16.26 4.20 -4.21
N MET A 327 15.74 4.07 -3.00
CA MET A 327 16.27 4.81 -1.86
C MET A 327 17.71 4.39 -1.54
N LEU A 328 17.99 3.10 -1.45
CA LEU A 328 19.34 2.58 -1.19
C LEU A 328 20.33 2.99 -2.30
N TYR A 329 19.89 2.93 -3.56
CA TYR A 329 20.65 3.45 -4.69
C TYR A 329 20.98 4.93 -4.53
N THR A 330 20.00 5.75 -4.16
CA THR A 330 20.19 7.20 -3.97
C THR A 330 21.15 7.50 -2.84
N LEU A 331 21.00 6.83 -1.69
CA LEU A 331 21.95 6.95 -0.57
C LEU A 331 23.38 6.62 -0.99
N ALA A 332 23.56 5.58 -1.82
CA ALA A 332 24.89 5.24 -2.34
C ALA A 332 25.45 6.30 -3.30
N CYS A 333 24.60 6.88 -4.17
CA CYS A 333 24.99 8.00 -5.05
C CYS A 333 25.39 9.25 -4.24
N GLN A 334 24.76 9.50 -3.12
CA GLN A 334 25.05 10.60 -2.19
C GLN A 334 26.19 10.28 -1.20
N ARG A 335 26.86 9.14 -1.35
CA ARG A 335 27.93 8.64 -0.46
C ARG A 335 27.47 8.36 0.99
N MET A 336 26.19 8.16 1.19
CA MET A 336 25.55 7.83 2.48
C MET A 336 25.36 6.32 2.67
N ALA A 337 25.70 5.49 1.65
CA ALA A 337 25.70 4.04 1.65
C ALA A 337 26.88 3.50 0.83
N PRO A 338 27.22 2.19 0.96
CA PRO A 338 28.30 1.57 0.20
C PRO A 338 28.14 1.75 -1.32
N ARG A 339 29.23 2.11 -2.00
CA ARG A 339 29.23 2.41 -3.45
C ARG A 339 28.70 1.28 -4.33
N MET A 340 28.76 0.03 -3.89
CA MET A 340 28.24 -1.12 -4.63
C MET A 340 26.73 -0.97 -4.98
N PHE A 341 25.96 -0.27 -4.15
CA PHE A 341 24.52 -0.06 -4.37
C PHE A 341 24.22 1.01 -5.42
N SER A 342 25.21 1.81 -5.83
CA SER A 342 25.05 2.80 -6.91
C SER A 342 25.21 2.19 -8.32
N TYR A 343 25.53 0.88 -8.42
CA TYR A 343 25.66 0.21 -9.70
C TYR A 343 24.28 -0.08 -10.32
N VAL A 344 24.10 0.38 -11.56
CA VAL A 344 22.88 0.17 -12.35
C VAL A 344 23.21 -0.70 -13.56
N ASN A 345 22.41 -1.73 -13.80
CA ASN A 345 22.59 -2.63 -14.93
C ASN A 345 22.14 -1.98 -16.27
N LYS A 346 22.37 -2.65 -17.39
CA LYS A 346 22.00 -2.17 -18.75
C LYS A 346 20.49 -1.89 -18.91
N ARG A 347 19.64 -2.44 -18.04
CA ARG A 347 18.17 -2.26 -18.04
C ARG A 347 17.70 -1.12 -17.15
N GLY A 348 18.61 -0.38 -16.50
CA GLY A 348 18.28 0.73 -15.59
C GLY A 348 17.90 0.29 -14.17
N VAL A 349 18.23 -0.95 -13.76
CA VAL A 349 17.88 -1.50 -12.44
C VAL A 349 19.13 -1.54 -11.55
N PRO A 350 19.09 -1.01 -10.31
CA PRO A 350 20.18 -1.09 -9.33
C PRO A 350 20.17 -2.47 -8.64
N THR A 351 20.75 -3.47 -9.31
CA THR A 351 20.66 -4.89 -8.93
C THR A 351 21.25 -5.21 -7.57
N MET A 352 22.35 -4.58 -7.17
CA MET A 352 22.96 -4.80 -5.84
C MET A 352 22.08 -4.22 -4.72
N ALA A 353 21.46 -3.06 -4.95
CA ALA A 353 20.51 -2.51 -4.01
C ALA A 353 19.23 -3.37 -3.92
N LEU A 354 18.77 -3.94 -5.05
CA LEU A 354 17.65 -4.87 -5.07
C LEU A 354 17.95 -6.14 -4.25
N LEU A 355 19.11 -6.75 -4.45
CA LEU A 355 19.53 -7.93 -3.69
C LEU A 355 19.64 -7.65 -2.18
N ALA A 356 20.12 -6.49 -1.79
CA ALA A 356 20.22 -6.12 -0.37
C ALA A 356 18.86 -5.82 0.28
N THR A 357 17.83 -5.56 -0.52
CA THR A 357 16.46 -5.29 -0.05
C THR A 357 15.62 -6.57 0.02
N THR A 358 16.02 -7.61 -0.70
CA THR A 358 15.34 -8.91 -0.79
C THR A 358 15.83 -9.88 0.27
#